data_8c89b59fce0bb16e6c57940429f39aac
#
_entry.id   8c89b59fce0bb16e6c57940429f39aac
#
_cell.length_a   1.000
_cell.length_b   1.000
_cell.length_c   1.000
_cell.angle_alpha   90.00
_cell.angle_beta   90.00
_cell.angle_gamma   90.00
#
_symmetry.space_group_name_H-M   'P 1'
#
loop_
_entity.id
_entity.type
_entity.pdbx_description
1 polymer ?
#
loop_
_entity_poly.entity_id
_entity_poly.type
_entity_poly.pdbx_seq_one_letter_code
_entity_poly.pdbx_strand_id
1 'polypeptide(L)'
;MGFGELKQLMRKAAKGAVEAEVLVNEGGIYLIQIVAYGRSYLLTKGKSKGDYNRPLVFKSLIECYDKLKLAGVCQAFVVQSFAHCEIITQQENFLVKADRRLVSF
;
A
#
# COMPACT_ATOMS: atom_id res chain seq x y z
N MET A 1 -7.73 -3.97 -5.24
CA MET A 1 -6.98 -5.18 -5.68
C MET A 1 -6.96 -6.22 -4.58
N GLY A 2 -7.34 -7.43 -4.90
CA GLY A 2 -7.28 -8.53 -3.94
C GLY A 2 -5.89 -9.14 -3.87
N PHE A 3 -5.66 -9.91 -2.80
CA PHE A 3 -4.35 -10.54 -2.60
C PHE A 3 -3.99 -11.52 -3.71
N GLY A 4 -4.97 -12.27 -4.21
CA GLY A 4 -4.73 -13.19 -5.33
C GLY A 4 -4.32 -12.47 -6.59
N GLU A 5 -4.92 -11.31 -6.83
CA GLU A 5 -4.55 -10.49 -7.98
C GLU A 5 -3.14 -9.96 -7.83
N LEU A 6 -2.74 -9.57 -6.62
CA LEU A 6 -1.39 -9.11 -6.36
C LEU A 6 -0.37 -10.22 -6.63
N LYS A 7 -0.66 -11.43 -6.19
CA LYS A 7 0.23 -12.57 -6.44
C LYS A 7 0.41 -12.82 -7.93
N GLN A 8 -0.67 -12.76 -8.69
CA GLN A 8 -0.60 -12.93 -10.14
C GLN A 8 0.18 -11.80 -10.79
N LEU A 9 -0.07 -10.58 -10.34
CA LEU A 9 0.63 -9.42 -10.87
C LEU A 9 2.13 -9.53 -10.66
N MET A 10 2.54 -9.96 -9.47
CA MET A 10 3.96 -10.10 -9.17
C MET A 10 4.63 -11.18 -10.01
N ARG A 11 3.89 -12.18 -10.43
CA ARG A 11 4.42 -13.22 -11.31
C ARG A 11 4.63 -12.75 -12.74
N LYS A 12 3.75 -11.87 -13.20
CA LYS A 12 3.73 -11.44 -14.60
C LYS A 12 4.46 -10.14 -14.86
N ALA A 13 4.58 -9.30 -13.83
CA ALA A 13 5.14 -7.97 -14.01
C ALA A 13 6.65 -8.03 -14.21
N ALA A 14 7.14 -7.14 -15.05
CA ALA A 14 8.56 -6.94 -15.18
C ALA A 14 9.13 -6.42 -13.88
N LYS A 15 10.39 -6.72 -13.62
CA LYS A 15 11.05 -6.27 -12.41
C LYS A 15 11.02 -4.74 -12.34
N GLY A 16 10.52 -4.23 -11.22
CA GLY A 16 10.44 -2.79 -11.01
C GLY A 16 9.17 -2.15 -11.53
N ALA A 17 8.31 -2.90 -12.21
CA ALA A 17 7.05 -2.36 -12.73
C ALA A 17 5.97 -2.22 -11.65
N VAL A 18 6.15 -2.89 -10.53
CA VAL A 18 5.20 -2.88 -9.43
C VAL A 18 5.91 -2.44 -8.16
N GLU A 19 5.34 -1.46 -7.49
CA GLU A 19 5.84 -0.97 -6.21
C GLU A 19 4.78 -1.16 -5.15
N ALA A 20 5.20 -1.55 -3.96
CA ALA A 20 4.31 -1.64 -2.82
C ALA A 20 4.54 -0.45 -1.90
N GLU A 21 3.46 0.07 -1.36
CA GLU A 21 3.51 1.15 -0.38
C GLU A 21 2.71 0.76 0.85
N VAL A 22 3.28 1.00 2.02
CA VAL A 22 2.56 0.82 3.28
C VAL A 22 2.17 2.21 3.77
N LEU A 23 0.88 2.45 3.87
CA LEU A 23 0.35 3.73 4.31
C LEU A 23 0.12 3.68 5.82
N VAL A 24 0.79 4.56 6.53
CA VAL A 24 0.72 4.62 7.99
C VAL A 24 -0.24 5.73 8.39
N ASN A 25 -1.31 5.36 9.06
CA ASN A 25 -2.29 6.32 9.57
C ASN A 25 -2.10 6.52 11.07
N GLU A 26 -2.56 7.68 11.55
CA GLU A 26 -2.38 8.06 12.94
C GLU A 26 -2.98 7.10 13.95
N GLY A 27 -4.02 6.44 13.65
CA GLY A 27 -4.68 5.55 14.60
C GLY A 27 -4.02 4.19 14.81
N GLY A 28 -2.79 4.01 14.35
CA GLY A 28 -2.15 2.70 14.43
C GLY A 28 -2.67 1.73 13.39
N ILE A 29 -3.23 2.27 12.34
CA ILE A 29 -3.79 1.48 11.24
C ILE A 29 -2.86 1.59 10.05
N TYR A 30 -2.62 0.46 9.40
CA TYR A 30 -1.74 0.37 8.25
C TYR A 30 -2.49 -0.22 7.07
N LEU A 31 -2.31 0.38 5.90
CA LEU A 31 -2.91 -0.10 4.66
C LEU A 31 -1.80 -0.38 3.66
N ILE A 32 -2.07 -1.26 2.72
CA ILE A 32 -1.13 -1.55 1.65
C ILE A 32 -1.70 -1.03 0.33
N GLN A 33 -0.88 -0.28 -0.38
CA GLN A 33 -1.20 0.24 -1.70
C GLN A 33 -0.20 -0.30 -2.70
N ILE A 34 -0.70 -0.72 -3.84
CA ILE A 34 0.14 -1.23 -4.92
C ILE A 34 0.12 -0.21 -6.06
N VAL A 35 1.29 0.18 -6.51
CA VAL A 35 1.44 1.08 -7.65
C VAL A 35 1.96 0.27 -8.82
N ALA A 36 1.16 0.19 -9.88
CA ALA A 36 1.50 -0.58 -11.05
C ALA A 36 1.01 0.12 -12.29
N TYR A 37 1.86 0.22 -13.29
CA TYR A 37 1.51 0.80 -14.58
C TYR A 37 0.89 2.20 -14.46
N GLY A 38 1.43 3.01 -13.57
CA GLY A 38 0.97 4.37 -13.38
C GLY A 38 -0.32 4.51 -12.57
N ARG A 39 -0.82 3.43 -12.00
CA ARG A 39 -2.05 3.45 -11.21
C ARG A 39 -1.81 2.91 -9.81
N SER A 40 -2.61 3.40 -8.87
CA SER A 40 -2.54 2.98 -7.48
C SER A 40 -3.76 2.15 -7.12
N TYR A 41 -3.54 1.06 -6.42
CA TYR A 41 -4.61 0.15 -6.00
C TYR A 41 -4.45 -0.17 -4.52
N LEU A 42 -5.49 0.05 -3.74
CA LEU A 42 -5.49 -0.43 -2.35
C LEU A 42 -5.67 -1.94 -2.34
N LEU A 43 -4.92 -2.59 -1.47
CA LEU A 43 -5.10 -4.01 -1.26
C LEU A 43 -6.38 -4.23 -0.46
N THR A 44 -7.29 -5.02 -1.00
CA THR A 44 -8.62 -5.22 -0.44
C THR A 44 -8.80 -6.64 0.08
N LYS A 45 -9.86 -6.83 0.86
CA LYS A 45 -10.09 -8.10 1.54
C LYS A 45 -10.37 -9.27 0.62
N GLY A 46 -10.97 -9.05 -0.51
CA GLY A 46 -11.13 -10.19 -1.34
C GLY A 46 -12.26 -10.16 -2.35
N LYS A 47 -12.76 -11.36 -2.66
CA LYS A 47 -13.61 -11.59 -3.80
C LYS A 47 -15.10 -11.54 -3.51
N SER A 48 -15.49 -11.45 -2.26
CA SER A 48 -16.89 -11.39 -1.88
C SER A 48 -17.48 -10.05 -2.25
N LYS A 49 -18.74 -10.05 -2.69
CA LYS A 49 -19.40 -8.83 -3.14
C LYS A 49 -19.30 -7.68 -2.14
N GLY A 50 -19.43 -7.96 -0.87
CA GLY A 50 -19.37 -6.92 0.15
C GLY A 50 -17.96 -6.47 0.50
N ASP A 51 -16.96 -7.27 0.17
CA ASP A 51 -15.60 -7.00 0.61
C ASP A 51 -14.70 -6.45 -0.47
N TYR A 52 -15.18 -6.38 -1.69
CA TYR A 52 -14.37 -5.97 -2.82
C TYR A 52 -13.78 -4.58 -2.66
N ASN A 53 -14.53 -3.68 -2.03
CA ASN A 53 -14.10 -2.31 -1.82
C ASN A 53 -13.55 -2.04 -0.43
N ARG A 54 -13.47 -3.06 0.41
CA ARG A 54 -12.96 -2.88 1.75
C ARG A 54 -11.47 -3.10 1.80
N PRO A 55 -10.69 -2.09 2.23
CA PRO A 55 -9.25 -2.28 2.32
C PRO A 55 -8.90 -3.27 3.41
N LEU A 56 -7.82 -3.99 3.20
CA LEU A 56 -7.22 -4.78 4.27
C LEU A 56 -6.57 -3.83 5.25
N VAL A 57 -6.88 -4.01 6.53
CA VAL A 57 -6.35 -3.18 7.59
C VAL A 57 -5.38 -4.01 8.42
N PHE A 58 -4.20 -3.46 8.64
CA PHE A 58 -3.17 -4.12 9.44
C PHE A 58 -2.89 -3.30 10.69
N LYS A 59 -2.43 -3.95 11.73
CA LYS A 59 -2.18 -3.29 13.01
C LYS A 59 -0.71 -3.05 13.28
N SER A 60 0.17 -3.55 12.43
CA SER A 60 1.60 -3.35 12.56
C SER A 60 2.28 -3.39 11.22
N LEU A 61 3.48 -2.81 11.14
CA LEU A 61 4.29 -2.87 9.93
C LEU A 61 4.71 -4.30 9.62
N ILE A 62 4.99 -5.09 10.64
CA ILE A 62 5.41 -6.47 10.47
C ILE A 62 4.32 -7.28 9.78
N GLU A 63 3.07 -7.07 10.15
CA GLU A 63 1.96 -7.76 9.48
C GLU A 63 1.89 -7.39 8.00
N CYS A 64 2.14 -6.12 7.67
CA CYS A 64 2.17 -5.69 6.28
C CYS A 64 3.30 -6.38 5.52
N TYR A 65 4.48 -6.41 6.10
CA TYR A 65 5.64 -7.03 5.46
C TYR A 65 5.43 -8.52 5.26
N ASP A 66 4.86 -9.20 6.25
CA ASP A 66 4.58 -10.62 6.13
C ASP A 66 3.60 -10.91 5.00
N LYS A 67 2.56 -10.08 4.89
CA LYS A 67 1.58 -10.22 3.82
C LYS A 67 2.23 -10.00 2.46
N LEU A 68 3.06 -8.98 2.34
CA LEU A 68 3.74 -8.68 1.08
C LEU A 68 4.71 -9.78 0.69
N LYS A 69 5.43 -10.35 1.66
CA LYS A 69 6.33 -11.47 1.39
C LYS A 69 5.59 -12.66 0.80
N LEU A 70 4.40 -12.93 1.26
CA LEU A 70 3.60 -14.03 0.73
C LEU A 70 3.25 -13.82 -0.73
N ALA A 71 3.22 -12.59 -1.18
CA ALA A 71 2.97 -12.27 -2.58
C ALA A 71 4.24 -12.17 -3.41
N GLY A 72 5.40 -12.36 -2.80
CA GLY A 72 6.69 -12.27 -3.50
C GLY A 72 7.30 -10.89 -3.47
N VAL A 73 6.80 -9.99 -2.63
CA VAL A 73 7.32 -8.64 -2.50
C VAL A 73 8.37 -8.61 -1.40
N CYS A 74 9.55 -8.11 -1.70
CA CYS A 74 10.67 -8.07 -0.77
C CYS A 74 10.99 -6.67 -0.24
N GLN A 75 10.34 -5.66 -0.78
CA GLN A 75 10.57 -4.29 -0.36
C GLN A 75 9.32 -3.46 -0.58
N ALA A 76 9.18 -2.41 0.18
CA ALA A 76 8.04 -1.53 0.08
C ALA A 76 8.43 -0.14 0.56
N PHE A 77 7.72 0.86 0.08
CA PHE A 77 7.85 2.21 0.60
C PHE A 77 6.89 2.38 1.77
N VAL A 78 7.40 2.88 2.88
CA VAL A 78 6.56 3.23 4.03
C VAL A 78 6.26 4.71 3.93
N VAL A 79 4.99 5.04 3.81
CA VAL A 79 4.53 6.42 3.62
C VAL A 79 3.73 6.83 4.84
N GLN A 80 4.18 7.87 5.52
CA GLN A 80 3.44 8.40 6.65
C GLN A 80 2.45 9.44 6.17
N SER A 81 1.21 9.29 6.62
CA SER A 81 0.14 10.22 6.33
C SER A 81 -0.34 10.83 7.64
N PHE A 82 -0.39 12.14 7.67
CA PHE A 82 -0.86 12.86 8.85
C PHE A 82 -2.22 13.47 8.56
N ALA A 83 -3.10 13.44 9.54
CA ALA A 83 -4.45 13.93 9.35
C ALA A 83 -4.49 15.38 8.86
N HIS A 84 -3.62 16.22 9.39
CA HIS A 84 -3.61 17.62 8.98
C HIS A 84 -3.07 17.81 7.55
N CYS A 85 -2.44 16.82 6.98
CA CYS A 85 -1.96 16.90 5.62
C CYS A 85 -3.11 17.00 4.63
N GLU A 86 -4.26 16.48 4.96
CA GLU A 86 -5.42 16.58 4.08
C GLU A 86 -5.84 18.02 3.86
N ILE A 87 -5.73 18.83 4.87
CA ILE A 87 -6.06 20.24 4.76
C ILE A 87 -5.02 20.97 3.94
N ILE A 88 -3.77 20.62 4.14
CA ILE A 88 -2.67 21.27 3.47
C ILE A 88 -2.58 20.89 2.01
N THR A 89 -2.92 19.67 1.67
CA THR A 89 -2.81 19.16 0.30
C THR A 89 -3.70 19.91 -0.67
N GLN A 90 -4.75 20.49 -0.19
CA GLN A 90 -5.62 21.30 -1.05
C GLN A 90 -4.90 22.56 -1.55
N GLN A 91 -3.90 22.98 -0.83
CA GLN A 91 -3.17 24.20 -1.17
C GLN A 91 -1.83 23.90 -1.81
N GLU A 92 -1.14 22.90 -1.29
CA GLU A 92 0.25 22.67 -1.63
C GLU A 92 0.54 21.20 -1.81
N ASN A 93 0.48 20.73 -3.01
CA ASN A 93 0.68 19.31 -3.26
C ASN A 93 2.04 18.78 -2.82
N PHE A 94 3.05 19.63 -2.82
CA PHE A 94 4.37 19.17 -2.45
C PHE A 94 4.48 18.82 -0.97
N LEU A 95 3.56 19.29 -0.15
CA LEU A 95 3.55 18.95 1.27
C LEU A 95 3.13 17.51 1.50
N VAL A 96 2.52 16.93 0.52
CA VAL A 96 2.17 15.51 0.54
C VAL A 96 3.42 14.65 0.49
N LYS A 97 4.55 15.24 0.29
CA LYS A 97 5.80 14.51 0.39
C LYS A 97 6.07 14.15 1.82
N ALA A 98 5.06 13.61 2.43
CA ALA A 98 5.22 12.90 3.66
C ALA A 98 6.35 11.92 3.51
N ASP A 99 7.02 11.65 4.58
CA ASP A 99 8.09 10.70 4.66
C ASP A 99 7.79 9.45 3.85
N ARG A 100 8.58 9.19 2.85
CA ARG A 100 8.45 8.00 2.03
C ARG A 100 9.79 7.29 2.05
N ARG A 101 9.84 6.18 2.76
CA ARG A 101 11.08 5.43 2.96
C ARG A 101 10.99 4.04 2.37
N LEU A 102 12.04 3.65 1.67
CA LEU A 102 12.13 2.29 1.15
C LEU A 102 12.64 1.36 2.25
N VAL A 103 11.91 0.30 2.48
CA VAL A 103 12.24 -0.71 3.47
C VAL A 103 12.32 -2.07 2.78
N SER A 104 13.39 -2.79 3.04
CA SER A 104 13.57 -4.17 2.55
C SER A 104 13.29 -5.15 3.67
N PHE A 105 12.68 -6.26 3.33
CA PHE A 105 12.31 -7.26 4.34
C PHE A 105 12.38 -8.68 3.82
#